data_6b01840abee87d8e29c1cb7059c7f5e2
#
_entry.id   6b01840abee87d8e29c1cb7059c7f5e2
#
_cell.length_a   1.000
_cell.length_b   1.000
_cell.length_c   1.000
_cell.angle_alpha   90.00
_cell.angle_beta   90.00
_cell.angle_gamma   90.00
#
_symmetry.space_group_name_H-M   'P 1'
#
loop_
_entity.id
_entity.type
_entity.pdbx_description
1 polymer ?
#
loop_
_entity_poly.entity_id
_entity_poly.type
_entity_poly.pdbx_seq_one_letter_code
_entity_poly.pdbx_strand_id
1 'polypeptide(L)'
;YQASGRAGRRLKPGEVVIQTYVPDNPVIKNAAKLDMMKYYNIALSERNELKYPPFSWLAKIEITGPNQTSANSLSEKIAKALKGKYTGLDVLGPSSCYLEKLRNNYRFQIVFKSLKKYYITQRSP
;
A
#
# COMPACT_ATOMS: atom_id res chain seq x y z
N TYR A 1 12.31 -13.07 -9.26
CA TYR A 1 11.87 -13.98 -10.33
C TYR A 1 12.40 -13.54 -11.70
N GLN A 2 12.12 -12.32 -12.14
CA GLN A 2 12.59 -11.84 -13.47
C GLN A 2 14.13 -11.80 -13.61
N ALA A 3 14.84 -11.44 -12.55
CA ALA A 3 16.29 -11.44 -12.52
C ALA A 3 16.86 -12.87 -12.58
N SER A 4 16.27 -13.81 -11.85
CA SER A 4 16.69 -15.21 -11.83
C SER A 4 16.44 -15.91 -13.18
N GLY A 5 15.38 -15.55 -13.90
CA GLY A 5 15.10 -16.07 -15.24
C GLY A 5 16.07 -15.59 -16.34
N ARG A 6 16.98 -14.67 -16.02
CA ARG A 6 18.04 -14.21 -16.96
C ARG A 6 19.40 -14.84 -16.68
N ALA A 7 19.58 -15.45 -15.52
CA ALA A 7 20.78 -16.21 -15.20
C ALA A 7 20.73 -17.59 -15.87
N GLY A 8 21.84 -18.06 -16.43
CA GLY A 8 21.93 -19.42 -16.93
C GLY A 8 21.38 -19.69 -18.33
N ARG A 9 21.45 -18.73 -19.27
CA ARG A 9 20.94 -18.88 -20.65
C ARG A 9 21.75 -19.76 -21.58
N ARG A 10 22.85 -20.34 -21.16
CA ARG A 10 23.67 -21.33 -21.90
C ARG A 10 24.03 -22.46 -20.94
N LEU A 11 24.68 -23.50 -21.43
CA LEU A 11 25.05 -24.75 -20.74
C LEU A 11 25.62 -24.64 -19.31
N LYS A 12 25.70 -23.47 -18.71
CA LYS A 12 26.16 -23.26 -17.33
C LYS A 12 24.97 -22.84 -16.45
N PRO A 13 24.82 -23.44 -15.26
CA PRO A 13 23.83 -22.98 -14.29
C PRO A 13 24.11 -21.52 -13.90
N GLY A 14 23.09 -20.70 -13.87
CA GLY A 14 23.19 -19.31 -13.44
C GLY A 14 23.06 -19.22 -11.92
N GLU A 15 23.83 -18.31 -11.33
CA GLU A 15 23.74 -17.98 -9.92
C GLU A 15 23.14 -16.58 -9.75
N VAL A 16 22.25 -16.42 -8.76
CA VAL A 16 21.66 -15.13 -8.37
C VAL A 16 21.93 -14.91 -6.90
N VAL A 17 22.59 -13.81 -6.59
CA VAL A 17 22.87 -13.39 -5.21
C VAL A 17 21.91 -12.28 -4.81
N ILE A 18 21.22 -12.45 -3.68
CA ILE A 18 20.36 -11.44 -3.07
C ILE A 18 21.08 -10.84 -1.87
N GLN A 19 21.44 -9.57 -1.96
CA GLN A 19 22.01 -8.83 -0.84
C GLN A 19 20.90 -8.12 -0.04
N THR A 20 20.86 -8.32 1.27
CA THR A 20 19.83 -7.75 2.15
C THR A 20 20.36 -7.59 3.58
N TYR A 21 19.82 -6.62 4.32
CA TYR A 21 20.05 -6.47 5.77
C TYR A 21 19.16 -7.37 6.63
N VAL A 22 18.14 -8.00 6.05
CA VAL A 22 17.16 -8.85 6.74
C VAL A 22 17.03 -10.22 6.05
N PRO A 23 18.06 -11.07 6.08
CA PRO A 23 18.09 -12.35 5.37
C PRO A 23 16.98 -13.30 5.82
N ASP A 24 16.52 -13.15 7.06
CA ASP A 24 15.47 -13.98 7.66
C ASP A 24 14.04 -13.57 7.27
N ASN A 25 13.87 -12.47 6.55
CA ASN A 25 12.57 -12.07 6.08
C ASN A 25 11.92 -13.16 5.22
N PRO A 26 10.67 -13.60 5.53
CA PRO A 26 10.00 -14.68 4.79
C PRO A 26 9.86 -14.41 3.30
N VAL A 27 9.67 -13.14 2.92
CA VAL A 27 9.57 -12.73 1.50
C VAL A 27 10.88 -12.99 0.77
N ILE A 28 12.03 -12.62 1.40
CA ILE A 28 13.35 -12.83 0.83
C ILE A 28 13.66 -14.34 0.72
N LYS A 29 13.38 -15.11 1.78
CA LYS A 29 13.59 -16.56 1.80
C LYS A 29 12.77 -17.28 0.72
N ASN A 30 11.49 -16.91 0.55
CA ASN A 30 10.65 -17.52 -0.47
C ASN A 30 11.04 -17.07 -1.88
N ALA A 31 11.47 -15.82 -2.06
CA ALA A 31 11.97 -15.32 -3.33
C ALA A 31 13.27 -16.05 -3.74
N ALA A 32 14.17 -16.29 -2.81
CA ALA A 32 15.43 -17.04 -3.06
C ALA A 32 15.17 -18.50 -3.47
N LYS A 33 14.13 -19.13 -2.92
CA LYS A 33 13.69 -20.50 -3.26
C LYS A 33 12.78 -20.56 -4.47
N LEU A 34 12.38 -19.43 -5.05
CA LEU A 34 11.38 -19.32 -6.12
C LEU A 34 10.01 -19.92 -5.74
N ASP A 35 9.73 -20.02 -4.44
CA ASP A 35 8.48 -20.59 -3.92
C ASP A 35 7.38 -19.51 -3.91
N MET A 36 6.84 -19.25 -5.09
CA MET A 36 5.79 -18.24 -5.28
C MET A 36 4.50 -18.59 -4.56
N MET A 37 4.15 -19.87 -4.49
CA MET A 37 2.90 -20.31 -3.84
C MET A 37 2.94 -20.04 -2.35
N LYS A 38 4.06 -20.37 -1.70
CA LYS A 38 4.26 -20.09 -0.28
C LYS A 38 4.25 -18.59 0.01
N TYR A 39 4.89 -17.81 -0.85
CA TYR A 39 4.85 -16.34 -0.75
C TYR A 39 3.42 -15.80 -0.84
N TYR A 40 2.64 -16.24 -1.84
CA TYR A 40 1.24 -15.81 -1.99
C TYR A 40 0.37 -16.18 -0.80
N ASN A 41 0.51 -17.38 -0.27
CA ASN A 41 -0.26 -17.80 0.89
C ASN A 41 0.04 -16.95 2.13
N ILE A 42 1.30 -16.65 2.41
CA ILE A 42 1.70 -15.76 3.50
C ILE A 42 1.14 -14.36 3.27
N ALA A 43 1.37 -13.78 2.09
CA ALA A 43 0.93 -12.42 1.78
C ALA A 43 -0.60 -12.28 1.80
N LEU A 44 -1.35 -13.31 1.37
CA LEU A 44 -2.81 -13.30 1.44
C LEU A 44 -3.30 -13.45 2.87
N SER A 45 -2.67 -14.28 3.69
CA SER A 45 -3.02 -14.42 5.11
C SER A 45 -2.86 -13.09 5.85
N GLU A 46 -1.71 -12.43 5.71
CA GLU A 46 -1.46 -11.11 6.31
C GLU A 46 -2.48 -10.05 5.84
N ARG A 47 -2.78 -10.03 4.53
CA ARG A 47 -3.77 -9.10 3.98
C ARG A 47 -5.19 -9.37 4.48
N ASN A 48 -5.55 -10.63 4.68
CA ASN A 48 -6.85 -11.01 5.23
C ASN A 48 -6.98 -10.57 6.69
N GLU A 49 -5.95 -10.81 7.51
CA GLU A 49 -5.90 -10.39 8.89
C GLU A 49 -6.04 -8.87 9.04
N LEU A 50 -5.29 -8.12 8.24
CA LEU A 50 -5.32 -6.66 8.24
C LEU A 50 -6.49 -6.07 7.44
N LYS A 51 -7.32 -6.91 6.82
CA LYS A 51 -8.40 -6.48 5.93
C LYS A 51 -7.89 -5.53 4.84
N TYR A 52 -6.83 -5.94 4.13
CA TYR A 52 -6.34 -5.26 2.94
C TYR A 52 -6.85 -5.93 1.66
N PRO A 53 -6.79 -5.27 0.50
CA PRO A 53 -7.14 -5.89 -0.77
C PRO A 53 -6.38 -7.21 -1.01
N PRO A 54 -7.03 -8.27 -1.50
CA PRO A 54 -8.35 -8.30 -2.13
C PRO A 54 -9.55 -8.45 -1.17
N PHE A 55 -9.33 -8.52 0.14
CA PHE A 55 -10.38 -8.75 1.15
C PHE A 55 -11.13 -7.47 1.55
N SER A 56 -10.70 -6.31 1.07
CA SER A 56 -11.37 -5.03 1.25
C SER A 56 -11.11 -4.12 0.05
N TRP A 57 -11.76 -2.97 0.07
CA TRP A 57 -11.57 -1.90 -0.90
C TRP A 57 -10.86 -0.73 -0.23
N LEU A 58 -9.86 -0.20 -0.92
CA LEU A 58 -9.14 0.99 -0.47
C LEU A 58 -9.32 2.11 -1.48
N ALA A 59 -9.49 3.32 -0.95
CA ALA A 59 -9.36 4.55 -1.73
C ALA A 59 -8.49 5.54 -0.95
N LYS A 60 -7.78 6.39 -1.67
CA LYS A 60 -6.93 7.43 -1.10
C LYS A 60 -7.36 8.77 -1.66
N ILE A 61 -7.54 9.75 -0.78
CA ILE A 61 -7.60 11.16 -1.13
C ILE A 61 -6.25 11.78 -0.77
N GLU A 62 -5.70 12.55 -1.71
CA GLU A 62 -4.49 13.32 -1.49
C GLU A 62 -4.84 14.81 -1.53
N ILE A 63 -4.42 15.52 -0.49
CA ILE A 63 -4.60 16.95 -0.32
C ILE A 63 -3.24 17.61 -0.52
N THR A 64 -3.16 18.54 -1.47
CA THR A 64 -1.91 19.23 -1.79
C THR A 64 -2.07 20.74 -1.65
N GLY A 65 -1.01 21.40 -1.20
CA GLY A 65 -1.02 22.86 -1.08
C GLY A 65 0.37 23.44 -0.79
N PRO A 66 0.60 24.72 -1.16
CA PRO A 66 1.89 25.37 -0.97
C PRO A 66 2.21 25.65 0.52
N ASN A 67 1.19 25.69 1.38
CA ASN A 67 1.32 25.91 2.82
C ASN A 67 0.98 24.63 3.57
N GLN A 68 1.93 24.15 4.37
CA GLN A 68 1.81 22.91 5.14
C GLN A 68 0.65 22.95 6.13
N THR A 69 0.54 24.04 6.90
CA THR A 69 -0.49 24.19 7.94
C THR A 69 -1.89 24.19 7.33
N SER A 70 -2.09 24.89 6.21
CA SER A 70 -3.37 24.94 5.51
C SER A 70 -3.76 23.59 4.93
N ALA A 71 -2.81 22.88 4.29
CA ALA A 71 -3.05 21.58 3.72
C ALA A 71 -3.36 20.54 4.82
N ASN A 72 -2.63 20.57 5.93
CA ASN A 72 -2.91 19.69 7.08
C ASN A 72 -4.28 19.99 7.68
N SER A 73 -4.59 21.26 7.97
CA SER A 73 -5.88 21.66 8.55
C SER A 73 -7.07 21.24 7.67
N LEU A 74 -6.95 21.39 6.35
CA LEU A 74 -7.97 20.92 5.41
C LEU A 74 -8.13 19.39 5.47
N SER A 75 -7.01 18.65 5.51
CA SER A 75 -7.04 17.20 5.60
C SER A 75 -7.70 16.70 6.89
N GLU A 76 -7.43 17.37 8.01
CA GLU A 76 -8.07 17.09 9.31
C GLU A 76 -9.59 17.34 9.28
N LYS A 77 -10.01 18.47 8.69
CA LYS A 77 -11.44 18.79 8.54
C LYS A 77 -12.17 17.72 7.72
N ILE A 78 -11.58 17.29 6.60
CA ILE A 78 -12.15 16.25 5.75
C ILE A 78 -12.23 14.91 6.50
N ALA A 79 -11.14 14.50 7.15
CA ALA A 79 -11.11 13.26 7.91
C ALA A 79 -12.16 13.26 9.04
N LYS A 80 -12.25 14.36 9.79
CA LYS A 80 -13.23 14.52 10.87
C LYS A 80 -14.68 14.49 10.37
N ALA A 81 -14.95 15.11 9.23
CA ALA A 81 -16.29 15.15 8.64
C ALA A 81 -16.78 13.77 8.17
N LEU A 82 -15.86 12.86 7.83
CA LEU A 82 -16.17 11.53 7.30
C LEU A 82 -16.05 10.42 8.34
N LYS A 83 -15.25 10.62 9.39
CA LYS A 83 -15.02 9.63 10.44
C LYS A 83 -16.30 9.35 11.20
N GLY A 84 -16.71 8.07 11.25
CA GLY A 84 -17.91 7.63 11.92
C GLY A 84 -19.24 7.96 11.21
N LYS A 85 -19.21 8.65 10.08
CA LYS A 85 -20.42 9.00 9.31
C LYS A 85 -21.06 7.80 8.60
N TYR A 86 -20.26 6.83 8.19
CA TYR A 86 -20.72 5.67 7.44
C TYR A 86 -20.29 4.38 8.13
N THR A 87 -21.26 3.53 8.46
CA THR A 87 -21.00 2.22 9.06
C THR A 87 -20.26 1.31 8.06
N GLY A 88 -19.10 0.78 8.45
CA GLY A 88 -18.31 -0.10 7.60
C GLY A 88 -17.33 0.63 6.67
N LEU A 89 -17.15 1.94 6.88
CA LEU A 89 -16.09 2.74 6.27
C LEU A 89 -15.10 3.18 7.35
N ASP A 90 -13.89 2.66 7.29
CA ASP A 90 -12.78 3.11 8.14
C ASP A 90 -12.06 4.28 7.46
N VAL A 91 -11.85 5.36 8.21
CA VAL A 91 -11.11 6.55 7.77
C VAL A 91 -9.78 6.60 8.51
N LEU A 92 -8.70 6.36 7.79
CA LEU A 92 -7.33 6.31 8.30
C LEU A 92 -6.58 7.60 7.94
N GLY A 93 -5.93 8.18 8.91
CA GLY A 93 -5.23 9.46 8.76
C GLY A 93 -6.03 10.65 9.32
N PRO A 94 -5.67 11.89 8.92
CA PRO A 94 -4.68 12.22 7.88
C PRO A 94 -3.24 11.89 8.29
N SER A 95 -2.39 11.70 7.27
CA SER A 95 -0.94 11.54 7.44
C SER A 95 -0.20 12.20 6.28
N SER A 96 1.06 12.59 6.49
CA SER A 96 1.93 13.02 5.39
C SER A 96 2.08 11.90 4.36
N CYS A 97 2.17 12.27 3.09
CA CYS A 97 2.53 11.32 2.03
C CYS A 97 3.99 10.90 2.17
N TYR A 98 4.38 9.77 1.57
CA TYR A 98 5.77 9.30 1.54
C TYR A 98 6.75 10.38 1.05
N LEU A 99 6.39 11.11 -0.01
CA LEU A 99 7.04 12.34 -0.39
C LEU A 99 6.19 13.50 0.16
N GLU A 100 6.54 13.98 1.35
CA GLU A 100 5.79 15.02 2.06
C GLU A 100 5.70 16.31 1.26
N LYS A 101 6.75 16.65 0.50
CA LYS A 101 6.80 17.84 -0.36
C LYS A 101 7.20 17.45 -1.78
N LEU A 102 6.39 17.84 -2.77
CA LEU A 102 6.65 17.61 -4.18
C LEU A 102 6.31 18.88 -4.98
N ARG A 103 7.23 19.34 -5.85
CA ARG A 103 7.05 20.54 -6.68
C ARG A 103 6.56 21.74 -5.86
N ASN A 104 7.17 21.96 -4.71
CA ASN A 104 6.87 23.03 -3.76
C ASN A 104 5.48 22.95 -3.08
N ASN A 105 4.75 21.83 -3.21
CA ASN A 105 3.50 21.58 -2.51
C ASN A 105 3.68 20.51 -1.42
N TYR A 106 3.12 20.77 -0.25
CA TYR A 106 2.98 19.81 0.83
C TYR A 106 1.81 18.87 0.53
N ARG A 107 1.97 17.60 0.92
CA ARG A 107 1.05 16.53 0.54
C ARG A 107 0.63 15.73 1.76
N PHE A 108 -0.68 15.71 2.01
CA PHE A 108 -1.31 14.89 3.02
C PHE A 108 -2.24 13.87 2.38
N GLN A 109 -2.45 12.75 3.05
CA GLN A 109 -3.31 11.69 2.56
C GLN A 109 -4.29 11.21 3.61
N ILE A 110 -5.48 10.84 3.16
CA ILE A 110 -6.50 10.14 3.92
C ILE A 110 -6.80 8.85 3.17
N VAL A 111 -6.76 7.72 3.86
CA VAL A 111 -7.07 6.42 3.27
C VAL A 111 -8.42 5.94 3.80
N PHE A 112 -9.28 5.53 2.89
CA PHE A 112 -10.57 4.93 3.18
C PHE A 112 -10.47 3.44 2.98
N LYS A 113 -10.95 2.66 3.95
CA LYS A 113 -11.01 1.21 3.86
C LYS A 113 -12.44 0.74 4.10
N SER A 114 -12.96 -0.12 3.22
CA SER A 114 -14.30 -0.67 3.33
C SER A 114 -14.34 -2.12 2.87
N LEU A 115 -15.13 -2.93 3.55
CA LEU A 115 -15.48 -4.28 3.10
C LEU A 115 -16.50 -4.27 1.95
N LYS A 116 -17.18 -3.15 1.72
CA LYS A 116 -18.22 -3.00 0.71
C LYS A 116 -17.75 -2.07 -0.41
N LYS A 117 -17.81 -2.56 -1.63
CA LYS A 117 -17.36 -1.85 -2.84
C LYS A 117 -18.06 -0.50 -3.06
N TYR A 118 -19.35 -0.43 -2.82
CA TYR A 118 -20.16 0.75 -3.17
C TYR A 118 -19.80 2.02 -2.39
N TYR A 119 -19.22 1.93 -1.20
CA TYR A 119 -18.78 3.11 -0.48
C TYR A 119 -17.63 3.87 -1.17
N ILE A 120 -16.86 3.16 -1.99
CA ILE A 120 -15.67 3.71 -2.64
C ILE A 120 -15.91 4.03 -4.11
N THR A 121 -16.87 3.33 -4.74
CA THR A 121 -17.11 3.43 -6.18
C THR A 121 -18.38 4.20 -6.54
N GLN A 122 -19.17 4.66 -5.56
CA GLN A 122 -20.35 5.45 -5.84
C GLN A 122 -19.93 6.77 -6.48
N ARG A 123 -20.15 6.90 -7.79
CA ARG A 123 -20.05 8.19 -8.48
C ARG A 123 -21.19 9.06 -7.95
N SER A 124 -20.87 10.29 -7.56
CA SER A 124 -21.91 11.31 -7.38
C SER A 124 -22.69 11.43 -8.68
N PRO A 125 -24.01 11.60 -8.63
CA PRO A 125 -24.83 11.79 -9.81
C PRO A 125 -24.37 12.99 -10.64
#